data_7b8642273551fbbb440260c67855ff55
#
_entry.id   7b8642273551fbbb440260c67855ff55
#
_cell.length_a   1.000
_cell.length_b   1.000
_cell.length_c   1.000
_cell.angle_alpha   90.00
_cell.angle_beta   90.00
_cell.angle_gamma   90.00
#
_symmetry.space_group_name_H-M   'P 1'
#
loop_
_entity.id
_entity.type
_entity.pdbx_description
1 polymer ?
#
loop_
_entity_poly.entity_id
_entity_poly.type
_entity_poly.pdbx_seq_one_letter_code
_entity_poly.pdbx_strand_id
1 'polypeptide(L)'
;VPAVADRIPDPAEAKRYLSRKAVVETEDWDDLKWGEHAHAFTVAHSRDAAVLDDIFGLLNDAMANGESYETFRKGLRGLMEDKGWYGRQDKGPEDEEYINWRTKLIYHVNQRTAYEAGRYRQQLRGAALRPIWVYKSKLVGSNRRQDHVAMHDKALRYDDPFWDTHRPPNGWGCECSVVTLSESGAERDGIEVISSGSDGQPPALMGPDGRMVDWDEFTPEEWRYNPGREALAPNFGRYENLARARMPDGRTALRHVVDRYRADMDGTRMTEGEFKKTLDRMVKKDYAPQEILYQVGNLDADRFAAMEKAGVGDSKIMATDAELYHGTADKVARQKIPSGRFEELYKTLQSPERLYENGRPDHPEQGREFHFVKDTGDGKVLKVVLKQASPETALRIRTMGLVEDQYAGGQFEKVW
;
A
#
# COMPACT_ATOMS: atom_id res chain seq x y z
N VAL A 1 14.91 -17.42 26.55
CA VAL A 1 14.18 -18.27 25.59
C VAL A 1 14.41 -17.62 24.23
N PRO A 2 14.96 -18.33 23.22
CA PRO A 2 15.10 -17.72 21.91
C PRO A 2 13.70 -17.28 21.44
N ALA A 3 13.55 -16.00 21.08
CA ALA A 3 12.37 -15.51 20.38
C ALA A 3 12.13 -16.50 19.24
N VAL A 4 10.90 -17.00 19.15
CA VAL A 4 10.50 -17.82 17.99
C VAL A 4 10.83 -16.98 16.78
N ALA A 5 11.88 -17.39 16.05
CA ALA A 5 12.35 -16.67 14.90
C ALA A 5 11.14 -16.44 14.01
N ASP A 6 10.81 -15.17 13.79
CA ASP A 6 9.89 -14.82 12.72
C ASP A 6 10.36 -15.62 11.50
N ARG A 7 9.49 -16.47 10.96
CA ARG A 7 9.82 -17.23 9.77
C ARG A 7 10.43 -16.27 8.77
N ILE A 8 11.57 -16.63 8.20
CA ILE A 8 12.16 -15.88 7.10
C ILE A 8 11.01 -15.53 6.15
N PRO A 9 10.80 -14.24 5.85
CA PRO A 9 9.69 -13.81 5.00
C PRO A 9 9.68 -14.66 3.73
N ASP A 10 8.51 -15.09 3.28
CA ASP A 10 8.42 -15.81 2.02
C ASP A 10 9.03 -14.93 0.92
N PRO A 11 10.14 -15.32 0.31
CA PRO A 11 10.78 -14.54 -0.75
C PRO A 11 9.82 -14.23 -1.90
N ALA A 12 8.78 -15.05 -2.08
CA ALA A 12 7.79 -14.86 -3.12
C ALA A 12 6.98 -13.57 -2.98
N GLU A 13 6.67 -13.13 -1.75
CA GLU A 13 5.95 -11.86 -1.54
C GLU A 13 6.85 -10.65 -1.80
N ALA A 14 8.10 -10.70 -1.35
CA ALA A 14 9.09 -9.67 -1.63
C ALA A 14 9.38 -9.56 -3.15
N LYS A 15 9.54 -10.71 -3.83
CA LYS A 15 9.72 -10.78 -5.29
C LYS A 15 8.53 -10.16 -6.02
N ARG A 16 7.31 -10.51 -5.61
CA ARG A 16 6.08 -9.97 -6.20
C ARG A 16 5.98 -8.46 -6.00
N TYR A 17 6.34 -7.96 -4.82
CA TYR A 17 6.36 -6.53 -4.55
C TYR A 17 7.32 -5.80 -5.50
N LEU A 18 8.57 -6.25 -5.61
CA LEU A 18 9.55 -5.60 -6.45
C LEU A 18 9.16 -5.67 -7.94
N SER A 19 8.79 -6.85 -8.44
CA SER A 19 8.48 -7.05 -9.85
C SER A 19 7.25 -6.29 -10.36
N ARG A 20 6.40 -5.79 -9.47
CA ARG A 20 5.21 -5.00 -9.80
C ARG A 20 5.48 -3.52 -9.97
N LYS A 21 6.65 -3.03 -9.57
CA LYS A 21 6.95 -1.62 -9.70
C LYS A 21 7.01 -1.21 -11.17
N ALA A 22 6.42 -0.07 -11.49
CA ALA A 22 6.60 0.56 -12.79
C ALA A 22 7.95 1.27 -12.85
N VAL A 23 8.66 1.14 -13.95
CA VAL A 23 9.88 1.90 -14.18
C VAL A 23 9.53 3.34 -14.52
N VAL A 24 10.06 4.30 -13.77
CA VAL A 24 9.77 5.74 -13.91
C VAL A 24 11.08 6.51 -13.93
N GLU A 25 11.28 7.29 -14.99
CA GLU A 25 12.43 8.18 -15.12
C GLU A 25 12.31 9.37 -14.18
N THR A 26 13.40 9.72 -13.52
CA THR A 26 13.48 10.89 -12.62
C THR A 26 14.79 11.64 -12.80
N GLU A 27 14.79 12.93 -12.51
CA GLU A 27 16.00 13.73 -12.46
C GLU A 27 16.63 13.65 -11.08
N ASP A 28 15.84 13.93 -10.05
CA ASP A 28 16.31 14.02 -8.69
C ASP A 28 15.74 12.93 -7.80
N TRP A 29 16.34 12.75 -6.64
CA TRP A 29 15.98 11.71 -5.67
C TRP A 29 14.64 12.00 -4.97
N ASP A 30 14.21 13.25 -4.92
CA ASP A 30 12.97 13.73 -4.30
C ASP A 30 11.83 13.95 -5.29
N ASP A 31 12.03 13.54 -6.53
CA ASP A 31 11.01 13.56 -7.56
C ASP A 31 9.80 12.69 -7.23
N LEU A 32 10.01 11.55 -6.59
CA LEU A 32 8.98 10.71 -6.02
C LEU A 32 8.86 10.96 -4.52
N LYS A 33 7.62 11.03 -4.03
CA LYS A 33 7.33 11.28 -2.62
C LYS A 33 6.39 10.24 -2.05
N TRP A 34 6.49 10.01 -0.73
CA TRP A 34 5.63 9.11 0.04
C TRP A 34 5.50 7.72 -0.60
N GLY A 35 4.28 7.19 -0.60
CA GLY A 35 3.96 5.88 -1.16
C GLY A 35 4.23 5.68 -2.66
N GLU A 36 4.61 6.73 -3.39
CA GLU A 36 4.96 6.61 -4.81
C GLU A 36 6.12 5.65 -5.04
N HIS A 37 7.10 5.64 -4.13
CA HIS A 37 8.20 4.66 -4.15
C HIS A 37 7.75 3.20 -3.94
N ALA A 38 6.55 2.97 -3.40
CA ALA A 38 6.02 1.62 -3.30
C ALA A 38 5.62 1.03 -4.66
N HIS A 39 5.26 1.89 -5.61
CA HIS A 39 4.72 1.50 -6.91
C HIS A 39 5.70 1.77 -8.06
N ALA A 40 6.64 2.69 -7.91
CA ALA A 40 7.64 3.02 -8.90
C ALA A 40 9.02 2.49 -8.56
N PHE A 41 9.73 2.07 -9.60
CA PHE A 41 11.16 1.89 -9.57
C PHE A 41 11.82 3.06 -10.30
N THR A 42 12.71 3.72 -9.63
CA THR A 42 13.52 4.81 -10.20
C THR A 42 14.92 4.79 -9.63
N VAL A 43 15.84 5.36 -10.38
CA VAL A 43 17.19 5.67 -9.93
C VAL A 43 17.51 7.10 -10.34
N ALA A 44 17.66 7.98 -9.38
CA ALA A 44 17.92 9.40 -9.62
C ALA A 44 19.03 9.63 -10.66
N HIS A 45 18.91 10.67 -11.44
CA HIS A 45 19.81 10.99 -12.57
C HIS A 45 19.83 9.95 -13.68
N SER A 46 18.76 9.17 -13.85
CA SER A 46 18.58 8.30 -15.00
C SER A 46 17.36 8.74 -15.79
N ARG A 47 17.62 9.36 -16.93
CA ARG A 47 16.60 9.80 -17.89
C ARG A 47 16.42 8.80 -19.05
N ASP A 48 17.13 7.70 -19.00
CA ASP A 48 17.06 6.65 -20.02
C ASP A 48 16.27 5.46 -19.46
N ALA A 49 15.07 5.26 -20.01
CA ALA A 49 14.19 4.18 -19.63
C ALA A 49 14.86 2.80 -19.84
N ALA A 50 15.69 2.65 -20.87
CA ALA A 50 16.38 1.38 -21.14
C ALA A 50 17.42 1.06 -20.07
N VAL A 51 18.14 2.08 -19.57
CA VAL A 51 19.08 1.90 -18.44
C VAL A 51 18.32 1.51 -17.17
N LEU A 52 17.18 2.17 -16.90
CA LEU A 52 16.34 1.84 -15.74
C LEU A 52 15.76 0.44 -15.82
N ASP A 53 15.29 0.03 -17.00
CA ASP A 53 14.75 -1.33 -17.22
C ASP A 53 15.85 -2.39 -17.01
N ASP A 54 17.06 -2.15 -17.50
CA ASP A 54 18.20 -3.06 -17.32
C ASP A 54 18.59 -3.16 -15.81
N ILE A 55 18.64 -2.04 -15.08
CA ILE A 55 18.90 -2.05 -13.62
C ILE A 55 17.78 -2.78 -12.88
N PHE A 56 16.53 -2.54 -13.26
CA PHE A 56 15.38 -3.19 -12.68
C PHE A 56 15.39 -4.72 -12.93
N GLY A 57 15.80 -5.13 -14.14
CA GLY A 57 16.03 -6.52 -14.49
C GLY A 57 17.04 -7.18 -13.56
N LEU A 58 18.23 -6.57 -13.42
CA LEU A 58 19.29 -7.06 -12.52
C LEU A 58 18.82 -7.21 -11.07
N LEU A 59 18.01 -6.26 -10.56
CA LEU A 59 17.47 -6.34 -9.21
C LEU A 59 16.45 -7.48 -9.05
N ASN A 60 15.57 -7.66 -10.02
CA ASN A 60 14.60 -8.74 -10.00
C ASN A 60 15.30 -10.10 -10.07
N ASP A 61 16.31 -10.26 -10.93
CA ASP A 61 17.09 -11.48 -11.05
C ASP A 61 17.87 -11.80 -9.76
N ALA A 62 18.51 -10.78 -9.18
CA ALA A 62 19.20 -10.94 -7.90
C ALA A 62 18.25 -11.40 -6.78
N MET A 63 17.05 -10.83 -6.70
CA MET A 63 16.04 -11.24 -5.72
C MET A 63 15.45 -12.62 -6.07
N ALA A 64 15.21 -12.91 -7.34
CA ALA A 64 14.65 -14.19 -7.77
C ALA A 64 15.59 -15.36 -7.48
N ASN A 65 16.88 -15.17 -7.71
CA ASN A 65 17.92 -16.21 -7.60
C ASN A 65 18.61 -16.21 -6.23
N GLY A 66 18.30 -15.24 -5.35
CA GLY A 66 19.01 -15.09 -4.06
C GLY A 66 20.46 -14.69 -4.22
N GLU A 67 20.75 -13.86 -5.23
CA GLU A 67 22.13 -13.45 -5.55
C GLU A 67 22.70 -12.50 -4.48
N SER A 68 24.00 -12.60 -4.29
CA SER A 68 24.71 -11.72 -3.37
C SER A 68 24.83 -10.29 -3.91
N TYR A 69 25.05 -9.35 -3.00
CA TYR A 69 25.41 -7.97 -3.38
C TYR A 69 26.59 -7.91 -4.35
N GLU A 70 27.60 -8.77 -4.18
CA GLU A 70 28.77 -8.78 -5.03
C GLU A 70 28.44 -9.23 -6.48
N THR A 71 27.52 -10.17 -6.64
CA THR A 71 27.04 -10.59 -7.97
C THR A 71 26.30 -9.44 -8.64
N PHE A 72 25.35 -8.83 -7.93
CA PHE A 72 24.61 -7.65 -8.41
C PHE A 72 25.55 -6.49 -8.76
N ARG A 73 26.54 -6.19 -7.89
CA ARG A 73 27.51 -5.12 -8.11
C ARG A 73 28.30 -5.31 -9.41
N LYS A 74 28.73 -6.53 -9.68
CA LYS A 74 29.44 -6.85 -10.93
C LYS A 74 28.55 -6.64 -12.16
N GLY A 75 27.31 -7.10 -12.10
CA GLY A 75 26.33 -6.92 -13.17
C GLY A 75 26.03 -5.46 -13.44
N LEU A 76 25.76 -4.67 -12.38
CA LEU A 76 25.47 -3.24 -12.52
C LEU A 76 26.69 -2.46 -13.02
N ARG A 77 27.90 -2.81 -12.59
CA ARG A 77 29.12 -2.19 -13.10
C ARG A 77 29.31 -2.44 -14.59
N GLY A 78 29.13 -3.66 -15.06
CA GLY A 78 29.17 -3.98 -16.49
C GLY A 78 28.15 -3.17 -17.29
N LEU A 79 26.93 -3.03 -16.77
CA LEU A 79 25.88 -2.22 -17.39
C LEU A 79 26.28 -0.72 -17.43
N MET A 80 26.87 -0.19 -16.35
CA MET A 80 27.38 1.18 -16.32
C MET A 80 28.42 1.43 -17.40
N GLU A 81 29.36 0.49 -17.57
CA GLU A 81 30.42 0.55 -18.57
C GLU A 81 29.85 0.46 -20.01
N ASP A 82 28.94 -0.49 -20.25
CA ASP A 82 28.34 -0.71 -21.56
C ASP A 82 27.45 0.46 -22.02
N LYS A 83 26.73 1.08 -21.11
CA LYS A 83 25.82 2.20 -21.40
C LYS A 83 26.47 3.57 -21.23
N GLY A 84 27.68 3.64 -20.68
CA GLY A 84 28.32 4.92 -20.34
C GLY A 84 27.56 5.73 -19.29
N TRP A 85 26.76 5.06 -18.45
CA TRP A 85 25.93 5.70 -17.42
C TRP A 85 26.49 5.44 -16.02
N TYR A 86 26.91 6.48 -15.35
CA TYR A 86 27.46 6.41 -13.98
C TYR A 86 26.60 7.16 -12.96
N GLY A 87 25.37 7.47 -13.29
CA GLY A 87 24.46 8.26 -12.47
C GLY A 87 24.59 9.74 -12.78
N ARG A 88 25.20 10.52 -11.90
CA ARG A 88 25.36 11.97 -12.13
C ARG A 88 26.27 12.23 -13.33
N GLN A 89 25.98 13.32 -14.05
CA GLN A 89 26.72 13.70 -15.27
C GLN A 89 28.20 14.03 -15.04
N ASP A 90 28.55 14.42 -13.80
CA ASP A 90 29.93 14.73 -13.40
C ASP A 90 30.71 13.50 -12.89
N LYS A 91 30.15 12.28 -13.08
CA LYS A 91 30.75 11.02 -12.63
C LYS A 91 31.13 10.14 -13.80
N GLY A 92 32.24 9.41 -13.63
CA GLY A 92 32.81 8.51 -14.63
C GLY A 92 33.32 7.20 -14.01
N PRO A 93 33.92 6.35 -14.83
CA PRO A 93 34.44 5.06 -14.39
C PRO A 93 35.54 5.14 -13.31
N GLU A 94 36.19 6.29 -13.20
CA GLU A 94 37.24 6.61 -12.20
C GLU A 94 36.69 6.86 -10.80
N ASP A 95 35.40 7.18 -10.67
CA ASP A 95 34.76 7.52 -9.39
C ASP A 95 34.36 6.28 -8.58
N GLU A 96 35.28 5.39 -8.28
CA GLU A 96 35.07 4.09 -7.63
C GLU A 96 34.29 4.17 -6.33
N GLU A 97 34.59 5.14 -5.47
CA GLU A 97 33.89 5.32 -4.18
C GLU A 97 32.41 5.65 -4.39
N TYR A 98 32.12 6.55 -5.32
CA TYR A 98 30.76 6.93 -5.69
C TYR A 98 30.00 5.75 -6.32
N ILE A 99 30.62 5.02 -7.25
CA ILE A 99 30.02 3.86 -7.89
C ILE A 99 29.67 2.80 -6.85
N ASN A 100 30.58 2.48 -5.94
CA ASN A 100 30.36 1.51 -4.88
C ASN A 100 29.24 1.95 -3.92
N TRP A 101 29.22 3.21 -3.50
CA TRP A 101 28.14 3.77 -2.68
C TRP A 101 26.80 3.67 -3.39
N ARG A 102 26.72 4.08 -4.64
CA ARG A 102 25.49 4.09 -5.44
C ARG A 102 24.96 2.67 -5.68
N THR A 103 25.81 1.77 -6.07
CA THR A 103 25.45 0.36 -6.30
C THR A 103 24.89 -0.26 -5.02
N LYS A 104 25.57 0.00 -3.88
CA LYS A 104 25.11 -0.45 -2.56
C LYS A 104 23.75 0.13 -2.19
N LEU A 105 23.54 1.42 -2.46
CA LEU A 105 22.28 2.10 -2.17
C LEU A 105 21.13 1.49 -2.99
N ILE A 106 21.30 1.35 -4.30
CA ILE A 106 20.30 0.76 -5.21
C ILE A 106 19.91 -0.65 -4.73
N TYR A 107 20.90 -1.50 -4.46
CA TYR A 107 20.64 -2.88 -4.03
C TYR A 107 19.91 -2.94 -2.69
N HIS A 108 20.47 -2.33 -1.65
CA HIS A 108 19.95 -2.51 -0.29
C HIS A 108 18.61 -1.81 -0.07
N VAL A 109 18.39 -0.63 -0.64
CA VAL A 109 17.11 0.08 -0.48
C VAL A 109 15.97 -0.72 -1.11
N ASN A 110 16.14 -1.17 -2.35
CA ASN A 110 15.09 -1.93 -3.03
C ASN A 110 14.83 -3.29 -2.39
N GLN A 111 15.90 -4.02 -2.06
CA GLN A 111 15.80 -5.31 -1.39
C GLN A 111 15.11 -5.16 -0.01
N ARG A 112 15.56 -4.18 0.79
CA ARG A 112 15.01 -3.96 2.13
C ARG A 112 13.53 -3.60 2.09
N THR A 113 13.16 -2.66 1.23
CA THR A 113 11.76 -2.24 1.08
C THR A 113 10.87 -3.41 0.63
N ALA A 114 11.36 -4.22 -0.31
CA ALA A 114 10.62 -5.40 -0.77
C ALA A 114 10.45 -6.45 0.33
N TYR A 115 11.49 -6.70 1.13
CA TYR A 115 11.39 -7.61 2.28
C TYR A 115 10.41 -7.13 3.32
N GLU A 116 10.44 -5.86 3.70
CA GLU A 116 9.53 -5.32 4.71
C GLU A 116 8.08 -5.27 4.21
N ALA A 117 7.86 -5.05 2.91
CA ALA A 117 6.53 -5.18 2.29
C ALA A 117 6.00 -6.63 2.39
N GLY A 118 6.83 -7.61 2.10
CA GLY A 118 6.48 -9.03 2.26
C GLY A 118 6.22 -9.41 3.72
N ARG A 119 7.06 -8.93 4.63
CA ARG A 119 6.89 -9.14 6.08
C ARG A 119 5.59 -8.54 6.61
N TYR A 120 5.24 -7.33 6.19
CA TYR A 120 3.99 -6.70 6.57
C TYR A 120 2.79 -7.60 6.27
N ARG A 121 2.71 -8.14 5.06
CA ARG A 121 1.62 -9.05 4.68
C ARG A 121 1.58 -10.31 5.54
N GLN A 122 2.73 -10.90 5.84
CA GLN A 122 2.80 -12.09 6.70
C GLN A 122 2.39 -11.79 8.14
N GLN A 123 2.86 -10.66 8.68
CA GLN A 123 2.54 -10.22 10.02
C GLN A 123 1.05 -9.87 10.15
N LEU A 124 0.48 -9.25 9.14
CA LEU A 124 -0.95 -8.94 9.10
C LEU A 124 -1.83 -10.21 9.10
N ARG A 125 -1.42 -11.27 8.37
CA ARG A 125 -2.10 -12.58 8.43
C ARG A 125 -2.11 -13.19 9.83
N GLY A 126 -1.07 -12.92 10.60
CA GLY A 126 -0.92 -13.40 11.97
C GLY A 126 -1.48 -12.45 13.04
N ALA A 127 -2.00 -11.28 12.67
CA ALA A 127 -2.33 -10.21 13.61
C ALA A 127 -3.39 -10.60 14.64
N ALA A 128 -4.34 -11.47 14.31
CA ALA A 128 -5.34 -11.99 15.26
C ALA A 128 -4.71 -12.77 16.44
N LEU A 129 -3.57 -13.42 16.23
CA LEU A 129 -2.84 -14.17 17.26
C LEU A 129 -1.67 -13.38 17.83
N ARG A 130 -1.14 -12.42 17.07
CA ARG A 130 0.03 -11.61 17.40
C ARG A 130 -0.24 -10.13 17.12
N PRO A 131 -1.14 -9.51 17.90
CA PRO A 131 -1.58 -8.14 17.63
C PRO A 131 -0.55 -7.10 18.07
N ILE A 132 0.47 -7.46 18.86
CA ILE A 132 1.47 -6.53 19.39
C ILE A 132 2.68 -6.54 18.47
N TRP A 133 2.91 -5.40 17.82
CA TRP A 133 4.03 -5.20 16.91
C TRP A 133 5.12 -4.37 17.58
N VAL A 134 6.32 -4.92 17.63
CA VAL A 134 7.48 -4.37 18.34
C VAL A 134 8.46 -3.80 17.34
N TYR A 135 8.81 -2.53 17.50
CA TYR A 135 9.84 -1.89 16.68
C TYR A 135 11.24 -2.36 17.11
N LYS A 136 12.04 -2.81 16.16
CA LYS A 136 13.41 -3.25 16.37
C LYS A 136 14.38 -2.36 15.60
N SER A 137 15.08 -1.51 16.33
CA SER A 137 16.12 -0.66 15.76
C SER A 137 17.46 -1.38 15.67
N LYS A 138 18.31 -0.95 14.74
CA LYS A 138 19.72 -1.30 14.73
C LYS A 138 20.43 -0.58 15.86
N LEU A 139 21.05 -1.35 16.77
CA LEU A 139 21.71 -0.81 17.96
C LEU A 139 23.19 -0.53 17.78
N VAL A 140 23.82 -1.04 16.71
CA VAL A 140 25.25 -0.96 16.46
C VAL A 140 25.56 -0.48 15.04
N GLY A 141 26.73 0.10 14.86
CA GLY A 141 27.22 0.57 13.56
C GLY A 141 27.07 2.09 13.34
N SER A 142 27.70 2.58 12.27
CA SER A 142 27.78 4.02 11.95
C SER A 142 26.44 4.65 11.54
N ASN A 143 25.52 3.84 11.02
CA ASN A 143 24.20 4.33 10.54
C ASN A 143 23.12 4.27 11.63
N ARG A 144 23.52 4.19 12.92
CA ARG A 144 22.58 4.19 14.04
C ARG A 144 22.01 5.60 14.24
N ARG A 145 20.69 5.73 14.09
CA ARG A 145 19.97 6.97 14.38
C ARG A 145 19.41 6.92 15.80
N GLN A 146 19.65 7.96 16.60
CA GLN A 146 19.24 7.98 18.00
C GLN A 146 17.72 7.94 18.16
N ASP A 147 17.00 8.62 17.29
CA ASP A 147 15.53 8.60 17.28
C ASP A 147 14.98 7.20 17.03
N HIS A 148 15.56 6.45 16.07
CA HIS A 148 15.20 5.03 15.85
C HIS A 148 15.53 4.15 17.06
N VAL A 149 16.62 4.45 17.77
CA VAL A 149 16.98 3.72 19.00
C VAL A 149 15.98 3.97 20.12
N ALA A 150 15.40 5.17 20.21
CA ALA A 150 14.35 5.48 21.18
C ALA A 150 13.13 4.57 21.04
N MET A 151 12.82 4.14 19.82
CA MET A 151 11.73 3.20 19.52
C MET A 151 12.10 1.72 19.74
N HIS A 152 13.37 1.41 20.01
CA HIS A 152 13.76 0.02 20.20
C HIS A 152 13.00 -0.62 21.37
N ASP A 153 12.39 -1.79 21.11
CA ASP A 153 11.55 -2.53 22.05
C ASP A 153 10.26 -1.81 22.51
N LYS A 154 9.90 -0.69 21.89
CA LYS A 154 8.55 -0.13 22.02
C LYS A 154 7.62 -0.88 21.07
N ALA A 155 6.41 -1.08 21.51
CA ALA A 155 5.40 -1.78 20.74
C ALA A 155 4.10 -0.97 20.62
N LEU A 156 3.39 -1.19 19.52
CA LEU A 156 2.04 -0.70 19.30
C LEU A 156 1.19 -1.87 18.79
N ARG A 157 -0.12 -1.73 18.88
CA ARG A 157 -1.02 -2.69 18.21
C ARG A 157 -0.83 -2.62 16.69
N TYR A 158 -1.10 -3.73 16.02
CA TYR A 158 -0.96 -3.85 14.56
C TYR A 158 -1.84 -2.86 13.76
N ASP A 159 -2.96 -2.44 14.35
CA ASP A 159 -3.95 -1.52 13.80
C ASP A 159 -3.74 -0.06 14.23
N ASP A 160 -2.65 0.22 14.94
CA ASP A 160 -2.29 1.58 15.33
C ASP A 160 -1.87 2.42 14.10
N PRO A 161 -2.42 3.64 13.92
CA PRO A 161 -2.11 4.52 12.78
C PRO A 161 -0.63 4.86 12.61
N PHE A 162 0.19 4.74 13.68
CA PHE A 162 1.64 4.88 13.61
C PHE A 162 2.26 4.06 12.47
N TRP A 163 1.77 2.85 12.25
CA TRP A 163 2.31 1.95 11.24
C TRP A 163 2.02 2.38 9.80
N ASP A 164 1.15 3.35 9.59
CA ASP A 164 0.82 3.85 8.26
C ASP A 164 1.95 4.71 7.69
N THR A 165 2.68 5.41 8.56
CA THR A 165 3.71 6.38 8.18
C THR A 165 5.09 6.08 8.73
N HIS A 166 5.20 5.31 9.83
CA HIS A 166 6.46 5.09 10.55
C HIS A 166 6.90 3.62 10.58
N ARG A 167 6.33 2.77 9.71
CA ARG A 167 6.80 1.41 9.56
C ARG A 167 8.13 1.37 8.80
N PRO A 168 9.16 0.64 9.31
CA PRO A 168 10.44 0.53 8.62
C PRO A 168 10.31 -0.01 7.17
N PRO A 169 11.19 0.44 6.24
CA PRO A 169 12.33 1.33 6.46
C PRO A 169 11.92 2.81 6.56
N ASN A 170 12.50 3.53 7.52
CA ASN A 170 12.18 4.91 7.84
C ASN A 170 13.29 5.86 7.38
N GLY A 171 13.81 5.66 6.19
CA GLY A 171 14.86 6.50 5.60
C GLY A 171 15.92 5.70 4.85
N TRP A 172 16.78 6.40 4.15
CA TRP A 172 17.88 5.82 3.38
C TRP A 172 18.82 5.03 4.28
N GLY A 173 19.07 3.76 3.93
CA GLY A 173 19.91 2.86 4.71
C GLY A 173 19.35 2.43 6.07
N CYS A 174 18.06 2.62 6.32
CA CYS A 174 17.40 2.13 7.53
C CYS A 174 17.39 0.59 7.57
N GLU A 175 17.87 0.03 8.67
CA GLU A 175 17.92 -1.43 8.92
C GLU A 175 16.96 -1.86 10.06
N CYS A 176 16.06 -0.98 10.47
CA CYS A 176 15.05 -1.30 11.48
C CYS A 176 14.02 -2.29 10.94
N SER A 177 13.34 -3.00 11.82
CA SER A 177 12.36 -4.03 11.48
C SER A 177 11.24 -4.08 12.50
N VAL A 178 10.19 -4.85 12.21
CA VAL A 178 9.09 -5.10 13.14
C VAL A 178 9.02 -6.59 13.43
N VAL A 179 8.88 -6.96 14.71
CA VAL A 179 8.54 -8.32 15.14
C VAL A 179 7.18 -8.35 15.80
N THR A 180 6.52 -9.50 15.82
CA THR A 180 5.15 -9.61 16.32
C THR A 180 5.05 -10.53 17.52
N LEU A 181 4.28 -10.14 18.52
CA LEU A 181 4.03 -10.90 19.75
C LEU A 181 2.53 -11.07 20.01
N SER A 182 2.18 -12.14 20.72
CA SER A 182 0.87 -12.22 21.36
C SER A 182 0.81 -11.25 22.54
N GLU A 183 -0.38 -10.89 23.00
CA GLU A 183 -0.54 -10.06 24.20
C GLU A 183 0.18 -10.68 25.41
N SER A 184 -0.04 -11.96 25.66
CA SER A 184 0.63 -12.68 26.75
C SER A 184 2.16 -12.79 26.55
N GLY A 185 2.64 -12.80 25.30
CA GLY A 185 4.07 -12.75 25.01
C GLY A 185 4.68 -11.42 25.36
N ALA A 186 4.02 -10.33 25.01
CA ALA A 186 4.47 -8.96 25.32
C ALA A 186 4.51 -8.73 26.84
N GLU A 187 3.46 -9.15 27.57
CA GLU A 187 3.40 -9.08 29.04
C GLU A 187 4.54 -9.86 29.70
N ARG A 188 4.75 -11.14 29.30
CA ARG A 188 5.81 -11.97 29.83
C ARG A 188 7.20 -11.38 29.60
N ASP A 189 7.41 -10.82 28.43
CA ASP A 189 8.73 -10.28 28.03
C ASP A 189 8.91 -8.81 28.48
N GLY A 190 7.93 -8.24 29.21
CA GLY A 190 7.98 -6.88 29.77
C GLY A 190 8.04 -5.80 28.67
N ILE A 191 7.46 -6.07 27.50
CA ILE A 191 7.45 -5.11 26.39
C ILE A 191 6.45 -4.00 26.69
N GLU A 192 6.93 -2.75 26.62
CA GLU A 192 6.09 -1.58 26.77
C GLU A 192 5.23 -1.38 25.51
N VAL A 193 3.91 -1.47 25.68
CA VAL A 193 2.95 -1.18 24.62
C VAL A 193 2.47 0.26 24.76
N ILE A 194 2.79 1.06 23.76
CA ILE A 194 2.40 2.46 23.65
C ILE A 194 1.32 2.61 22.58
N SER A 195 0.75 3.80 22.41
CA SER A 195 -0.19 4.11 21.34
C SER A 195 0.07 5.50 20.77
N SER A 196 -0.21 5.65 19.49
CA SER A 196 -0.27 6.97 18.86
C SER A 196 -1.58 7.69 19.22
N GLY A 197 -1.64 8.99 18.92
CA GLY A 197 -2.90 9.74 19.01
C GLY A 197 -3.93 9.22 18.02
N SER A 198 -5.21 9.59 18.21
CA SER A 198 -6.30 9.22 17.30
C SER A 198 -6.14 9.75 15.88
N ASP A 199 -5.30 10.74 15.71
CA ASP A 199 -4.86 11.35 14.44
C ASP A 199 -3.57 10.70 13.88
N GLY A 200 -3.06 9.66 14.54
CA GLY A 200 -1.82 8.99 14.18
C GLY A 200 -0.55 9.72 14.61
N GLN A 201 -0.68 10.79 15.42
CA GLN A 201 0.49 11.49 15.96
C GLN A 201 1.30 10.53 16.84
N PRO A 202 2.61 10.37 16.57
CA PRO A 202 3.44 9.49 17.38
C PRO A 202 3.53 9.96 18.84
N PRO A 203 3.76 9.02 19.78
CA PRO A 203 3.87 9.37 21.19
C PRO A 203 5.11 10.23 21.48
N ALA A 204 5.05 11.05 22.51
CA ALA A 204 6.22 11.77 22.99
C ALA A 204 7.23 10.79 23.57
N LEU A 205 8.39 10.64 22.92
CA LEU A 205 9.47 9.76 23.37
C LEU A 205 10.79 10.53 23.57
N MET A 206 11.54 10.09 24.54
CA MET A 206 12.89 10.60 24.80
C MET A 206 13.92 9.61 24.27
N GLY A 207 14.85 10.09 23.48
CA GLY A 207 15.96 9.30 22.97
C GLY A 207 17.01 8.97 24.07
N PRO A 208 17.89 8.01 23.81
CA PRO A 208 18.94 7.63 24.76
C PRO A 208 19.98 8.74 24.98
N ASP A 209 20.01 9.75 24.14
CA ASP A 209 20.83 10.96 24.26
C ASP A 209 20.16 12.09 25.08
N GLY A 210 18.98 11.80 25.64
CA GLY A 210 18.20 12.76 26.45
C GLY A 210 17.45 13.83 25.65
N ARG A 211 17.41 13.74 24.32
CA ARG A 211 16.59 14.61 23.46
C ARG A 211 15.24 13.96 23.18
N MET A 212 14.24 14.79 22.97
CA MET A 212 12.97 14.32 22.45
C MET A 212 13.14 13.82 21.02
N VAL A 213 12.46 12.73 20.68
CA VAL A 213 12.45 12.21 19.30
C VAL A 213 11.85 13.24 18.39
N ASP A 214 12.61 13.61 17.36
CA ASP A 214 12.10 14.38 16.22
C ASP A 214 11.51 13.40 15.20
N TRP A 215 10.19 13.41 15.08
CA TRP A 215 9.48 12.48 14.20
C TRP A 215 9.65 12.83 12.72
N ASP A 216 10.04 14.05 12.38
CA ASP A 216 10.38 14.46 11.03
C ASP A 216 11.77 13.95 10.62
N GLU A 217 12.71 13.89 11.56
CA GLU A 217 14.01 13.23 11.38
C GLU A 217 13.91 11.71 11.46
N PHE A 218 12.99 11.20 12.32
CA PHE A 218 12.75 9.76 12.46
C PHE A 218 12.28 9.13 11.15
N THR A 219 11.27 9.75 10.51
CA THR A 219 10.78 9.35 9.20
C THR A 219 10.68 10.57 8.31
N PRO A 220 11.71 10.87 7.50
CA PRO A 220 11.67 11.95 6.52
C PRO A 220 10.47 11.85 5.58
N GLU A 221 10.02 12.98 5.06
CA GLU A 221 8.75 13.10 4.31
C GLU A 221 8.63 12.06 3.21
N GLU A 222 9.68 11.81 2.45
CA GLU A 222 9.72 10.86 1.35
C GLU A 222 9.59 9.39 1.77
N TRP A 223 9.76 9.09 3.08
CA TRP A 223 9.65 7.76 3.68
C TRP A 223 8.38 7.56 4.52
N ARG A 224 7.50 8.57 4.62
CA ARG A 224 6.25 8.50 5.42
C ARG A 224 5.18 7.67 4.74
N TYR A 225 5.46 6.40 4.56
CA TYR A 225 4.51 5.43 4.03
C TYR A 225 4.86 4.02 4.51
N ASN A 226 3.86 3.14 4.51
CA ASN A 226 4.06 1.72 4.77
C ASN A 226 4.17 0.96 3.44
N PRO A 227 5.36 0.46 3.05
CA PRO A 227 5.55 -0.20 1.75
C PRO A 227 4.58 -1.37 1.52
N GLY A 228 4.29 -2.14 2.58
CA GLY A 228 3.40 -3.28 2.49
C GLY A 228 1.94 -2.89 2.32
N ARG A 229 1.51 -1.78 2.94
CA ARG A 229 0.16 -1.24 2.81
C ARG A 229 -0.05 -0.60 1.46
N GLU A 230 0.89 0.21 1.01
CA GLU A 230 0.83 0.86 -0.31
C GLU A 230 0.81 -0.18 -1.44
N ALA A 231 1.53 -1.29 -1.29
CA ALA A 231 1.49 -2.39 -2.25
C ALA A 231 0.11 -3.05 -2.39
N LEU A 232 -0.78 -2.86 -1.41
CA LEU A 232 -2.15 -3.36 -1.40
C LEU A 232 -3.17 -2.32 -1.89
N ALA A 233 -2.78 -1.04 -1.92
CA ALA A 233 -3.64 0.08 -2.28
C ALA A 233 -3.07 0.83 -3.50
N PRO A 234 -3.29 0.35 -4.73
CA PRO A 234 -2.81 1.05 -5.91
C PRO A 234 -3.42 2.45 -5.98
N ASN A 235 -2.55 3.44 -6.01
CA ASN A 235 -2.91 4.85 -6.08
C ASN A 235 -2.65 5.36 -7.51
N PHE A 236 -3.35 4.76 -8.46
CA PHE A 236 -3.08 4.93 -9.88
C PHE A 236 -3.20 6.38 -10.37
N GLY A 237 -4.26 7.09 -9.97
CA GLY A 237 -4.45 8.49 -10.40
C GLY A 237 -3.31 9.41 -9.94
N ARG A 238 -2.76 9.15 -8.75
CA ARG A 238 -1.59 9.87 -8.24
C ARG A 238 -0.35 9.63 -9.10
N TYR A 239 -0.16 8.39 -9.55
CA TYR A 239 0.92 8.00 -10.45
C TYR A 239 0.80 8.66 -11.82
N GLU A 240 -0.39 8.63 -12.38
CA GLU A 240 -0.69 9.24 -13.65
C GLU A 240 -0.37 10.74 -13.63
N ASN A 241 -0.78 11.43 -12.58
CA ASN A 241 -0.50 12.85 -12.40
C ASN A 241 1.00 13.13 -12.22
N LEU A 242 1.71 12.28 -11.47
CA LEU A 242 3.15 12.42 -11.30
C LEU A 242 3.91 12.23 -12.62
N ALA A 243 3.60 11.17 -13.37
CA ALA A 243 4.23 10.89 -14.65
C ALA A 243 3.99 12.01 -15.66
N ARG A 244 2.77 12.54 -15.74
CA ARG A 244 2.43 13.67 -16.61
C ARG A 244 3.15 14.96 -16.26
N ALA A 245 3.34 15.22 -14.96
CA ALA A 245 3.92 16.49 -14.50
C ALA A 245 5.41 16.63 -14.81
N ARG A 246 6.13 15.54 -15.08
CA ARG A 246 7.58 15.54 -15.09
C ARG A 246 8.26 15.19 -16.40
N MET A 247 7.55 14.62 -17.36
CA MET A 247 8.12 14.18 -18.62
C MET A 247 7.89 15.21 -19.72
N PRO A 248 8.91 15.66 -20.43
CA PRO A 248 8.75 16.54 -21.60
C PRO A 248 7.88 15.91 -22.70
N ASP A 249 7.89 14.60 -22.75
CA ASP A 249 7.08 13.76 -23.62
C ASP A 249 6.18 12.82 -22.81
N GLY A 250 5.78 13.12 -21.67
CA GLY A 250 4.98 12.40 -20.64
C GLY A 250 4.25 11.12 -21.03
N ARG A 251 4.19 10.80 -22.33
CA ARG A 251 3.44 9.67 -22.88
C ARG A 251 4.10 8.33 -22.63
N THR A 252 5.43 8.25 -22.65
CA THR A 252 6.13 6.96 -22.56
C THR A 252 6.09 6.41 -21.14
N ALA A 253 6.45 7.23 -20.16
CA ALA A 253 6.39 6.80 -18.76
C ALA A 253 4.95 6.59 -18.30
N LEU A 254 4.03 7.50 -18.68
CA LEU A 254 2.60 7.33 -18.39
C LEU A 254 2.07 6.03 -18.97
N ARG A 255 2.36 5.72 -20.24
CA ARG A 255 1.91 4.49 -20.89
C ARG A 255 2.42 3.26 -20.15
N HIS A 256 3.67 3.25 -19.77
CA HIS A 256 4.28 2.13 -19.05
C HIS A 256 3.63 1.92 -17.67
N VAL A 257 3.42 3.01 -16.90
CA VAL A 257 2.72 2.97 -15.62
C VAL A 257 1.29 2.47 -15.79
N VAL A 258 0.57 2.97 -16.80
CA VAL A 258 -0.82 2.57 -17.10
C VAL A 258 -0.91 1.11 -17.51
N ASP A 259 -0.05 0.66 -18.42
CA ASP A 259 -0.10 -0.72 -18.92
C ASP A 259 0.22 -1.71 -17.80
N ARG A 260 1.20 -1.40 -16.95
CA ARG A 260 1.55 -2.22 -15.79
C ARG A 260 0.45 -2.26 -14.74
N TYR A 261 -0.10 -1.11 -14.40
CA TYR A 261 -1.23 -1.03 -13.49
C TYR A 261 -2.42 -1.84 -14.00
N ARG A 262 -2.75 -1.73 -15.27
CA ARG A 262 -3.85 -2.50 -15.90
C ARG A 262 -3.58 -4.00 -15.82
N ALA A 263 -2.36 -4.44 -16.13
CA ALA A 263 -1.98 -5.84 -16.02
C ALA A 263 -2.11 -6.37 -14.59
N ASP A 264 -1.67 -5.59 -13.60
CA ASP A 264 -1.79 -5.94 -12.18
C ASP A 264 -3.26 -5.97 -11.73
N MET A 265 -4.08 -5.04 -12.22
CA MET A 265 -5.51 -4.96 -11.90
C MET A 265 -6.31 -6.10 -12.54
N ASP A 266 -5.99 -6.46 -13.79
CA ASP A 266 -6.65 -7.61 -14.46
C ASP A 266 -6.36 -8.92 -13.72
N GLY A 267 -5.19 -9.05 -13.14
CA GLY A 267 -4.83 -10.22 -12.31
C GLY A 267 -5.57 -10.30 -10.97
N THR A 268 -6.18 -9.20 -10.51
CA THR A 268 -6.93 -9.14 -9.23
C THR A 268 -8.44 -9.00 -9.40
N ARG A 269 -8.92 -8.89 -10.65
CA ARG A 269 -10.35 -8.77 -10.93
C ARG A 269 -11.10 -10.03 -10.50
N MET A 270 -12.14 -9.87 -9.70
CA MET A 270 -13.00 -10.95 -9.27
C MET A 270 -14.13 -11.19 -10.28
N THR A 271 -14.32 -12.44 -10.67
CA THR A 271 -15.58 -12.90 -11.25
C THR A 271 -16.65 -13.04 -10.15
N GLU A 272 -17.92 -13.11 -10.54
CA GLU A 272 -19.03 -13.35 -9.60
C GLU A 272 -18.81 -14.58 -8.73
N GLY A 273 -18.32 -15.68 -9.34
CA GLY A 273 -18.04 -16.92 -8.62
C GLY A 273 -16.88 -16.79 -7.62
N GLU A 274 -15.83 -16.07 -7.96
CA GLU A 274 -14.70 -15.80 -7.06
C GLU A 274 -15.10 -14.85 -5.93
N PHE A 275 -15.88 -13.81 -6.24
CA PHE A 275 -16.43 -12.90 -5.24
C PHE A 275 -17.25 -13.65 -4.19
N LYS A 276 -18.20 -14.47 -4.64
CA LYS A 276 -19.01 -15.31 -3.76
C LYS A 276 -18.16 -16.27 -2.92
N LYS A 277 -17.23 -17.01 -3.53
CA LYS A 277 -16.31 -17.91 -2.81
C LYS A 277 -15.47 -17.18 -1.78
N THR A 278 -15.07 -15.96 -2.07
CA THR A 278 -14.29 -15.14 -1.15
C THR A 278 -15.13 -14.70 0.04
N LEU A 279 -16.34 -14.23 -0.18
CA LEU A 279 -17.27 -13.89 0.91
C LEU A 279 -17.67 -15.12 1.73
N ASP A 280 -17.93 -16.26 1.10
CA ASP A 280 -18.24 -17.54 1.79
C ASP A 280 -17.07 -18.01 2.69
N ARG A 281 -15.82 -17.69 2.35
CA ARG A 281 -14.67 -17.93 3.23
C ARG A 281 -14.66 -16.98 4.41
N MET A 282 -14.98 -15.69 4.18
CA MET A 282 -14.97 -14.66 5.21
C MET A 282 -16.01 -14.88 6.31
N VAL A 283 -17.18 -15.49 5.99
CA VAL A 283 -18.21 -15.78 6.99
C VAL A 283 -17.91 -17.00 7.85
N LYS A 284 -16.87 -17.77 7.51
CA LYS A 284 -16.42 -18.89 8.33
C LYS A 284 -15.72 -18.41 9.59
N LYS A 285 -15.82 -19.21 10.65
CA LYS A 285 -15.09 -18.96 11.90
C LYS A 285 -13.58 -18.92 11.62
N ASP A 286 -12.89 -17.98 12.22
CA ASP A 286 -11.44 -17.80 12.14
C ASP A 286 -10.88 -17.15 10.86
N TYR A 287 -11.71 -16.49 10.04
CA TYR A 287 -11.19 -15.64 8.98
C TYR A 287 -10.56 -14.38 9.58
N ALA A 288 -9.31 -14.10 9.21
CA ALA A 288 -8.61 -12.87 9.53
C ALA A 288 -8.33 -12.10 8.23
N PRO A 289 -8.78 -10.86 8.07
CA PRO A 289 -8.48 -10.04 6.91
C PRO A 289 -6.97 -9.86 6.73
N GLN A 290 -6.55 -9.78 5.47
CA GLN A 290 -5.14 -9.72 5.06
C GLN A 290 -4.82 -8.44 4.28
N GLU A 291 -5.77 -7.51 4.21
CA GLU A 291 -5.75 -6.29 3.40
C GLU A 291 -5.42 -6.53 1.91
N ILE A 292 -5.88 -7.66 1.39
CA ILE A 292 -5.75 -7.96 -0.03
C ILE A 292 -6.74 -7.08 -0.79
N LEU A 293 -6.23 -6.27 -1.70
CA LEU A 293 -7.06 -5.42 -2.55
C LEU A 293 -7.58 -6.22 -3.75
N TYR A 294 -8.87 -6.07 -4.03
CA TYR A 294 -9.56 -6.69 -5.15
C TYR A 294 -10.30 -5.65 -5.98
N GLN A 295 -10.34 -5.85 -7.28
CA GLN A 295 -11.35 -5.21 -8.11
C GLN A 295 -12.64 -6.04 -8.01
N VAL A 296 -13.62 -5.50 -7.30
CA VAL A 296 -14.87 -6.20 -6.98
C VAL A 296 -16.02 -5.79 -7.88
N GLY A 297 -15.83 -4.73 -8.65
CA GLY A 297 -16.85 -4.23 -9.56
C GLY A 297 -16.28 -3.38 -10.68
N ASN A 298 -17.12 -3.17 -11.68
CA ASN A 298 -16.90 -2.23 -12.76
C ASN A 298 -18.26 -1.73 -13.22
N LEU A 299 -18.51 -0.42 -13.12
CA LEU A 299 -19.78 0.15 -13.55
C LEU A 299 -20.04 -0.16 -15.02
N ASP A 300 -21.27 -0.50 -15.35
CA ASP A 300 -21.70 -0.56 -16.75
C ASP A 300 -21.66 0.83 -17.40
N ALA A 301 -21.73 0.85 -18.74
CA ALA A 301 -21.54 2.07 -19.50
C ALA A 301 -22.53 3.20 -19.13
N ASP A 302 -23.79 2.86 -18.83
CA ASP A 302 -24.82 3.86 -18.55
C ASP A 302 -24.61 4.49 -17.17
N ARG A 303 -24.30 3.65 -16.14
CA ARG A 303 -24.01 4.14 -14.79
C ARG A 303 -22.69 4.90 -14.75
N PHE A 304 -21.70 4.44 -15.49
CA PHE A 304 -20.43 5.15 -15.58
C PHE A 304 -20.63 6.52 -16.26
N ALA A 305 -21.40 6.63 -17.33
CA ALA A 305 -21.68 7.91 -17.96
C ALA A 305 -22.42 8.90 -17.03
N ALA A 306 -23.27 8.41 -16.13
CA ALA A 306 -23.89 9.24 -15.11
C ALA A 306 -22.87 9.70 -14.05
N MET A 307 -22.01 8.79 -13.60
CA MET A 307 -20.94 9.08 -12.65
C MET A 307 -19.85 9.98 -13.23
N GLU A 308 -19.55 9.85 -14.52
CA GLU A 308 -18.59 10.71 -15.22
C GLU A 308 -19.08 12.17 -15.25
N LYS A 309 -20.38 12.41 -15.47
CA LYS A 309 -20.97 13.74 -15.33
C LYS A 309 -20.85 14.30 -13.92
N ALA A 310 -20.87 13.44 -12.94
CA ALA A 310 -20.59 13.78 -11.55
C ALA A 310 -19.08 13.82 -11.24
N GLY A 311 -18.18 13.76 -12.24
CA GLY A 311 -16.74 13.93 -12.09
C GLY A 311 -15.99 12.67 -11.62
N VAL A 312 -16.53 11.46 -11.84
CA VAL A 312 -15.83 10.19 -11.57
C VAL A 312 -15.11 9.75 -12.84
N GLY A 313 -13.80 9.64 -12.81
CA GLY A 313 -12.97 9.33 -13.97
C GLY A 313 -12.62 7.84 -14.14
N ASP A 314 -12.98 6.96 -13.21
CA ASP A 314 -12.73 5.52 -13.29
C ASP A 314 -13.98 4.70 -12.93
N SER A 315 -14.33 3.75 -13.79
CA SER A 315 -15.48 2.86 -13.61
C SER A 315 -15.23 1.73 -12.59
N LYS A 316 -13.99 1.54 -12.15
CA LYS A 316 -13.60 0.42 -11.28
C LYS A 316 -14.02 0.63 -9.84
N ILE A 317 -14.42 -0.47 -9.21
CA ILE A 317 -14.75 -0.50 -7.78
C ILE A 317 -13.79 -1.44 -7.08
N MET A 318 -13.11 -0.91 -6.09
CA MET A 318 -12.06 -1.58 -5.35
C MET A 318 -12.50 -1.82 -3.91
N ALA A 319 -12.09 -2.95 -3.33
CA ALA A 319 -12.26 -3.22 -1.91
C ALA A 319 -11.13 -4.10 -1.39
N THR A 320 -10.72 -3.87 -0.15
CA THR A 320 -9.92 -4.85 0.58
C THR A 320 -10.80 -5.97 1.14
N ASP A 321 -10.21 -7.11 1.41
CA ASP A 321 -10.90 -8.18 2.12
C ASP A 321 -11.37 -7.76 3.52
N ALA A 322 -10.71 -6.80 4.17
CA ALA A 322 -11.16 -6.22 5.43
C ALA A 322 -12.47 -5.43 5.27
N GLU A 323 -12.57 -4.60 4.23
CA GLU A 323 -13.79 -3.87 3.90
C GLU A 323 -14.96 -4.81 3.56
N LEU A 324 -14.69 -5.88 2.80
CA LEU A 324 -15.68 -6.92 2.48
C LEU A 324 -16.09 -7.70 3.73
N TYR A 325 -15.14 -8.08 4.58
CA TYR A 325 -15.39 -8.81 5.83
C TYR A 325 -16.27 -8.02 6.78
N HIS A 326 -16.01 -6.72 6.92
CA HIS A 326 -16.80 -5.84 7.79
C HIS A 326 -18.29 -5.87 7.44
N GLY A 327 -18.64 -5.80 6.18
CA GLY A 327 -20.05 -5.81 5.73
C GLY A 327 -20.73 -7.19 5.77
N THR A 328 -19.96 -8.28 5.71
CA THR A 328 -20.53 -9.62 5.50
C THR A 328 -20.38 -10.57 6.69
N ALA A 329 -19.28 -10.50 7.43
CA ALA A 329 -18.93 -11.47 8.45
C ALA A 329 -18.72 -10.88 9.85
N ASP A 330 -18.37 -9.60 9.96
CA ASP A 330 -18.10 -8.95 11.24
C ASP A 330 -19.32 -9.07 12.18
N LYS A 331 -19.08 -9.60 13.37
CA LYS A 331 -20.10 -9.78 14.40
C LYS A 331 -20.67 -8.47 14.97
N VAL A 332 -19.92 -7.38 14.82
CA VAL A 332 -20.29 -6.05 15.29
C VAL A 332 -21.17 -5.31 14.28
N ALA A 333 -21.14 -5.70 13.02
CA ALA A 333 -21.94 -5.06 11.96
C ALA A 333 -23.44 -5.34 12.15
N ARG A 334 -24.19 -4.33 12.56
CA ARG A 334 -25.65 -4.44 12.79
C ARG A 334 -26.46 -4.68 11.51
N GLN A 335 -25.88 -4.39 10.35
CA GLN A 335 -26.53 -4.43 9.03
C GLN A 335 -25.91 -5.48 8.12
N LYS A 336 -25.49 -6.58 8.70
CA LYS A 336 -24.78 -7.68 8.03
C LYS A 336 -25.55 -8.21 6.82
N ILE A 337 -24.85 -8.40 5.71
CA ILE A 337 -25.39 -8.99 4.49
C ILE A 337 -25.38 -10.53 4.62
N PRO A 338 -26.53 -11.22 4.56
CA PRO A 338 -26.58 -12.67 4.57
C PRO A 338 -25.90 -13.28 3.33
N SER A 339 -25.32 -14.48 3.49
CA SER A 339 -24.62 -15.19 2.38
C SER A 339 -25.50 -15.45 1.16
N GLY A 340 -26.81 -15.67 1.37
CA GLY A 340 -27.77 -15.83 0.28
C GLY A 340 -27.94 -14.61 -0.64
N ARG A 341 -27.39 -13.44 -0.24
CA ARG A 341 -27.45 -12.19 -1.03
C ARG A 341 -26.11 -11.76 -1.61
N PHE A 342 -25.09 -12.58 -1.57
CA PHE A 342 -23.77 -12.23 -2.11
C PHE A 342 -23.77 -12.06 -3.63
N GLU A 343 -24.61 -12.79 -4.34
CA GLU A 343 -24.81 -12.60 -5.78
C GLU A 343 -25.49 -11.26 -6.09
N GLU A 344 -26.50 -10.88 -5.31
CA GLU A 344 -27.14 -9.58 -5.44
C GLU A 344 -26.18 -8.44 -5.12
N LEU A 345 -25.32 -8.62 -4.11
CA LEU A 345 -24.28 -7.65 -3.77
C LEU A 345 -23.29 -7.45 -4.93
N TYR A 346 -22.83 -8.53 -5.56
CA TYR A 346 -21.97 -8.44 -6.73
C TYR A 346 -22.64 -7.65 -7.87
N LYS A 347 -23.90 -7.95 -8.17
CA LYS A 347 -24.69 -7.25 -9.20
C LYS A 347 -24.89 -5.77 -8.84
N THR A 348 -25.07 -5.45 -7.57
CA THR A 348 -25.18 -4.06 -7.10
C THR A 348 -23.91 -3.24 -7.37
N LEU A 349 -22.75 -3.89 -7.27
CA LEU A 349 -21.45 -3.26 -7.57
C LEU A 349 -21.26 -3.00 -9.07
N GLN A 350 -21.91 -3.78 -9.93
CA GLN A 350 -21.82 -3.58 -11.40
C GLN A 350 -22.89 -2.63 -11.90
N SER A 351 -24.12 -2.78 -11.41
CA SER A 351 -25.32 -2.13 -11.93
C SER A 351 -26.30 -1.81 -10.79
N PRO A 352 -26.02 -0.77 -9.99
CA PRO A 352 -26.96 -0.32 -8.95
C PRO A 352 -28.26 0.19 -9.58
N GLU A 353 -29.38 -0.02 -8.89
CA GLU A 353 -30.68 0.48 -9.32
C GLU A 353 -30.86 1.97 -9.02
N ARG A 354 -30.24 2.42 -7.93
CA ARG A 354 -30.23 3.82 -7.53
C ARG A 354 -28.83 4.23 -7.11
N LEU A 355 -28.46 5.45 -7.46
CA LEU A 355 -27.15 6.01 -7.20
C LEU A 355 -27.30 7.43 -6.65
N TYR A 356 -26.69 7.67 -5.52
CA TYR A 356 -26.72 8.96 -4.84
C TYR A 356 -25.33 9.47 -4.58
N GLU A 357 -25.14 10.79 -4.60
CA GLU A 357 -23.91 11.46 -4.20
C GLU A 357 -24.14 12.26 -2.91
N ASN A 358 -23.25 12.08 -1.98
CA ASN A 358 -23.11 12.96 -0.82
C ASN A 358 -22.06 14.03 -1.14
N GLY A 359 -22.50 15.11 -1.78
CA GLY A 359 -21.69 16.31 -1.90
C GLY A 359 -21.56 16.95 -0.52
N ARG A 360 -20.39 16.88 0.09
CA ARG A 360 -20.04 17.68 1.28
C ARG A 360 -19.17 18.85 0.82
N PRO A 361 -19.75 19.94 0.30
CA PRO A 361 -18.98 21.11 -0.14
C PRO A 361 -18.20 21.73 1.02
N ASP A 362 -18.66 21.51 2.27
CA ASP A 362 -18.03 22.05 3.48
C ASP A 362 -16.80 21.26 3.96
N HIS A 363 -16.54 20.08 3.40
CA HIS A 363 -15.43 19.19 3.77
C HIS A 363 -14.80 18.51 2.55
N PRO A 364 -14.23 19.28 1.60
CA PRO A 364 -13.64 18.72 0.37
C PRO A 364 -12.47 17.76 0.65
N GLU A 365 -11.78 17.93 1.78
CA GLU A 365 -10.68 17.08 2.21
C GLU A 365 -11.12 15.64 2.57
N GLN A 366 -12.42 15.42 2.83
CA GLN A 366 -12.94 14.09 3.17
C GLN A 366 -13.23 13.23 1.94
N GLY A 367 -13.05 13.78 0.73
CA GLY A 367 -13.39 13.12 -0.52
C GLY A 367 -14.90 13.02 -0.76
N ARG A 368 -15.26 12.53 -1.92
CA ARG A 368 -16.66 12.35 -2.32
C ARG A 368 -17.16 10.98 -1.88
N GLU A 369 -18.43 10.90 -1.54
CA GLU A 369 -19.09 9.67 -1.12
C GLU A 369 -20.27 9.37 -2.03
N PHE A 370 -20.36 8.14 -2.51
CA PHE A 370 -21.43 7.65 -3.38
C PHE A 370 -22.14 6.48 -2.73
N HIS A 371 -23.46 6.42 -2.88
CA HIS A 371 -24.28 5.32 -2.38
C HIS A 371 -24.87 4.55 -3.55
N PHE A 372 -24.48 3.30 -3.67
CA PHE A 372 -25.06 2.34 -4.59
C PHE A 372 -26.14 1.56 -3.87
N VAL A 373 -27.33 1.52 -4.45
CA VAL A 373 -28.50 0.93 -3.81
C VAL A 373 -29.21 -0.01 -4.76
N LYS A 374 -29.62 -1.17 -4.25
CA LYS A 374 -30.44 -2.15 -4.94
C LYS A 374 -31.57 -2.64 -4.02
N ASP A 375 -32.80 -2.63 -4.54
CA ASP A 375 -33.98 -3.15 -3.84
C ASP A 375 -33.89 -4.68 -3.68
N THR A 376 -34.22 -5.18 -2.51
CA THR A 376 -34.22 -6.62 -2.22
C THR A 376 -35.63 -7.24 -2.19
N GLY A 377 -36.67 -6.44 -2.45
CA GLY A 377 -38.04 -6.89 -2.56
C GLY A 377 -38.75 -7.21 -1.22
N ASP A 378 -38.08 -7.05 -0.10
CA ASP A 378 -38.60 -7.32 1.25
C ASP A 378 -38.68 -6.07 2.14
N GLY A 379 -38.72 -4.89 1.51
CA GLY A 379 -38.72 -3.58 2.20
C GLY A 379 -37.34 -3.13 2.69
N LYS A 380 -36.30 -3.87 2.31
CA LYS A 380 -34.91 -3.55 2.54
C LYS A 380 -34.16 -3.30 1.24
N VAL A 381 -33.01 -2.72 1.36
CA VAL A 381 -32.11 -2.46 0.24
C VAL A 381 -30.69 -2.88 0.58
N LEU A 382 -29.97 -3.40 -0.41
CA LEU A 382 -28.53 -3.49 -0.35
C LEU A 382 -27.95 -2.10 -0.61
N LYS A 383 -27.18 -1.60 0.33
CA LYS A 383 -26.52 -0.30 0.25
C LYS A 383 -25.01 -0.51 0.32
N VAL A 384 -24.30 0.03 -0.66
CA VAL A 384 -22.84 0.08 -0.68
C VAL A 384 -22.43 1.55 -0.70
N VAL A 385 -21.64 1.95 0.26
CA VAL A 385 -21.08 3.29 0.36
C VAL A 385 -19.67 3.25 -0.17
N LEU A 386 -19.40 4.09 -1.17
CA LEU A 386 -18.11 4.19 -1.83
C LEU A 386 -17.51 5.57 -1.58
N LYS A 387 -16.20 5.62 -1.47
CA LYS A 387 -15.43 6.87 -1.43
C LYS A 387 -14.55 7.00 -2.67
N GLN A 388 -14.40 8.24 -3.09
CA GLN A 388 -13.44 8.64 -4.10
C GLN A 388 -12.52 9.72 -3.53
N ALA A 389 -11.22 9.48 -3.58
CA ALA A 389 -10.24 10.42 -3.04
C ALA A 389 -9.96 11.59 -4.00
N SER A 390 -9.96 11.31 -5.31
CA SER A 390 -9.87 12.31 -6.38
C SER A 390 -10.62 11.81 -7.62
N PRO A 391 -10.97 12.68 -8.58
CA PRO A 391 -11.69 12.31 -9.80
C PRO A 391 -11.04 11.17 -10.59
N GLU A 392 -9.72 11.07 -10.56
CA GLU A 392 -8.95 10.08 -11.31
C GLU A 392 -8.77 8.74 -10.58
N THR A 393 -9.21 8.64 -9.32
CA THR A 393 -9.07 7.40 -8.53
C THR A 393 -10.29 6.51 -8.66
N ALA A 394 -10.06 5.19 -8.63
CA ALA A 394 -11.12 4.20 -8.54
C ALA A 394 -11.99 4.41 -7.28
N LEU A 395 -13.25 4.05 -7.39
CA LEU A 395 -14.16 4.04 -6.25
C LEU A 395 -13.75 2.95 -5.26
N ARG A 396 -13.72 3.28 -3.97
CA ARG A 396 -13.40 2.32 -2.91
C ARG A 396 -14.58 2.08 -2.00
N ILE A 397 -14.89 0.81 -1.72
CA ILE A 397 -15.91 0.46 -0.73
C ILE A 397 -15.43 0.95 0.65
N ARG A 398 -16.28 1.73 1.30
CA ARG A 398 -16.10 2.14 2.69
C ARG A 398 -16.89 1.27 3.65
N THR A 399 -18.13 1.01 3.31
CA THR A 399 -19.03 0.15 4.06
C THR A 399 -20.14 -0.39 3.16
N MET A 400 -20.76 -1.46 3.58
CA MET A 400 -21.91 -2.05 2.91
C MET A 400 -22.81 -2.74 3.92
N GLY A 401 -24.09 -2.84 3.60
CA GLY A 401 -25.05 -3.45 4.51
C GLY A 401 -26.45 -3.61 3.91
N LEU A 402 -27.28 -4.34 4.64
CA LEU A 402 -28.70 -4.46 4.38
C LEU A 402 -29.45 -3.47 5.28
N VAL A 403 -30.08 -2.46 4.70
CA VAL A 403 -30.77 -1.38 5.44
C VAL A 403 -32.21 -1.26 4.99
N GLU A 404 -33.06 -0.58 5.79
CA GLU A 404 -34.42 -0.22 5.36
C GLU A 404 -34.34 0.86 4.27
N ASP A 405 -35.29 0.86 3.33
CA ASP A 405 -35.27 1.73 2.15
C ASP A 405 -35.19 3.22 2.51
N GLN A 406 -35.81 3.65 3.60
CA GLN A 406 -35.77 5.04 4.08
C GLN A 406 -34.31 5.55 4.33
N TYR A 407 -33.35 4.65 4.54
CA TYR A 407 -31.93 4.97 4.75
C TYR A 407 -31.08 4.81 3.47
N ALA A 408 -31.70 4.58 2.32
CA ALA A 408 -31.01 4.34 1.06
C ALA A 408 -30.18 5.55 0.62
N GLY A 409 -30.79 6.71 0.46
CA GLY A 409 -30.15 7.93 -0.03
C GLY A 409 -30.12 9.08 0.98
N GLY A 410 -31.03 9.10 1.97
CA GLY A 410 -31.11 10.20 2.93
C GLY A 410 -31.34 11.57 2.26
N GLN A 411 -30.49 12.55 2.58
CA GLN A 411 -30.52 13.91 2.01
C GLN A 411 -29.62 14.08 0.78
N PHE A 412 -29.16 12.98 0.18
CA PHE A 412 -28.18 13.00 -0.90
C PHE A 412 -28.80 13.26 -2.27
N GLU A 413 -28.04 13.88 -3.16
CA GLU A 413 -28.44 14.10 -4.52
C GLU A 413 -28.53 12.79 -5.30
N LYS A 414 -29.61 12.57 -6.03
CA LYS A 414 -29.77 11.40 -6.88
C LYS A 414 -29.01 11.62 -8.18
N VAL A 415 -28.04 10.73 -8.46
CA VAL A 415 -27.22 10.75 -9.70
C VAL A 415 -27.83 9.86 -10.77
N TRP A 416 -28.49 8.75 -10.38
CA TRP A 416 -29.12 7.78 -11.27
C TRP A 416 -30.43 7.24 -10.68
#